data_fb09a485f308079bcbd1fb3fe64c9748
#
_entry.id   fb09a485f308079bcbd1fb3fe64c9748
#
_cell.length_a   1.000
_cell.length_b   1.000
_cell.length_c   1.000
_cell.angle_alpha   90.00
_cell.angle_beta   90.00
_cell.angle_gamma   90.00
#
_symmetry.space_group_name_H-M   'P 1'
#
loop_
_entity.id
_entity.type
_entity.pdbx_description
1 polymer ?
#
loop_
_entity_poly.entity_id
_entity_poly.type
_entity_poly.pdbx_seq_one_letter_code
_entity_poly.pdbx_strand_id
1 'polypeptide(L)'
;MKTKDKKSKKESLPYGEGSIYFAPKRNRYVGQIQLLIDGERVRKTVYGKTEREARSKMKELQIQALAGNLHNDKKPKMPTIFEYAEKMMDEQLDLNDIRQSSYDRKMETLKMLAPISQMKLDEVTEEDLIAFFKNQLDYSQSCINKMYQLLGAVFVKAINRKIIEDNPLCEIKRPKSNKKTIPVRALTVEEQKKLLNVLKNEDVRYSDIMLLSMFTGMRIGECCALMVEDIDLNEKTITVSKTVARGKYGRNVFNETKTEAGTRKIRLNDDVFEFVKACIGDKDKGVLFLSSNNNLVTTNQVNYSYSAALKAYDIIDNTVYGRVDLHSLRHTYATRCIESGMPAKVLQKLLGHTDINITLNTYCSVFEKYSNEHLAIADEYMKQNDIKIA
;
A
#
# COMPACT_ATOMS: atom_id res chain seq x y z
N MET A 1 22.03 20.54 -75.00
CA MET A 1 22.45 21.38 -73.87
C MET A 1 21.76 20.96 -72.60
N LYS A 2 22.45 20.27 -71.69
CA LYS A 2 21.88 19.83 -70.39
C LYS A 2 22.01 20.98 -69.40
N THR A 3 20.91 21.54 -68.95
CA THR A 3 20.83 22.55 -67.90
C THR A 3 21.17 21.86 -66.56
N LYS A 4 22.28 22.24 -65.96
CA LYS A 4 22.70 21.80 -64.62
C LYS A 4 21.73 22.37 -63.58
N ASP A 5 21.01 21.49 -62.90
CA ASP A 5 20.24 21.82 -61.68
C ASP A 5 21.17 22.44 -60.62
N LYS A 6 20.99 23.72 -60.35
CA LYS A 6 21.62 24.35 -59.18
C LYS A 6 21.02 23.78 -57.91
N LYS A 7 21.72 22.85 -57.24
CA LYS A 7 21.45 22.48 -55.86
C LYS A 7 21.45 23.75 -55.00
N SER A 8 20.33 24.11 -54.41
CA SER A 8 20.22 25.21 -53.45
C SER A 8 21.15 24.91 -52.26
N LYS A 9 22.21 25.70 -52.10
CA LYS A 9 23.07 25.66 -50.92
C LYS A 9 22.28 26.07 -49.71
N LYS A 10 22.30 25.22 -48.69
CA LYS A 10 21.75 25.51 -47.38
C LYS A 10 22.75 26.40 -46.65
N GLU A 11 22.46 27.69 -46.47
CA GLU A 11 23.30 28.55 -45.65
C GLU A 11 23.05 28.31 -44.18
N SER A 12 24.09 27.91 -43.45
CA SER A 12 24.07 27.85 -42.00
C SER A 12 24.37 29.23 -41.44
N LEU A 13 23.45 29.76 -40.69
CA LEU A 13 23.63 30.98 -39.91
C LEU A 13 24.54 30.71 -38.68
N PRO A 14 25.09 31.78 -38.03
CA PRO A 14 25.84 31.64 -36.80
C PRO A 14 25.13 30.77 -35.76
N TYR A 15 25.89 30.17 -34.85
CA TYR A 15 25.37 29.25 -33.85
C TYR A 15 24.20 29.86 -33.06
N GLY A 16 23.02 29.24 -33.13
CA GLY A 16 21.78 29.74 -32.49
C GLY A 16 20.80 30.47 -33.39
N GLU A 17 21.19 30.91 -34.59
CA GLU A 17 20.32 31.68 -35.52
C GLU A 17 19.50 30.80 -36.49
N GLY A 18 19.73 29.46 -36.50
CA GLY A 18 18.99 28.53 -37.35
C GLY A 18 19.53 28.37 -38.76
N SER A 19 18.69 28.05 -39.73
CA SER A 19 19.07 27.89 -41.14
C SER A 19 17.98 28.40 -42.07
N ILE A 20 18.40 28.97 -43.22
CA ILE A 20 17.48 29.42 -44.27
C ILE A 20 17.87 28.75 -45.57
N TYR A 21 16.91 28.32 -46.36
CA TYR A 21 17.10 27.76 -47.68
C TYR A 21 15.91 28.00 -48.59
N PHE A 22 16.11 28.03 -49.90
CA PHE A 22 15.04 28.15 -50.88
C PHE A 22 14.46 26.75 -51.17
N ALA A 23 13.13 26.61 -51.11
CA ALA A 23 12.40 25.40 -51.42
C ALA A 23 11.78 25.49 -52.82
N PRO A 24 12.40 24.92 -53.89
CA PRO A 24 11.95 25.11 -55.28
C PRO A 24 10.53 24.63 -55.51
N LYS A 25 10.13 23.47 -54.92
CA LYS A 25 8.79 22.89 -55.05
C LYS A 25 7.68 23.79 -54.50
N ARG A 26 7.99 24.69 -53.58
CA ARG A 26 7.04 25.62 -52.92
C ARG A 26 7.24 27.07 -53.33
N ASN A 27 8.23 27.32 -54.16
CA ASN A 27 8.63 28.64 -54.63
C ASN A 27 8.74 29.71 -53.52
N ARG A 28 9.38 29.31 -52.38
CA ARG A 28 9.54 30.18 -51.20
C ARG A 28 10.77 29.79 -50.38
N TYR A 29 11.23 30.76 -49.57
CA TYR A 29 12.29 30.55 -48.60
C TYR A 29 11.71 29.89 -47.34
N VAL A 30 12.46 28.97 -46.77
CA VAL A 30 12.13 28.24 -45.53
C VAL A 30 13.19 28.54 -44.47
N GLY A 31 12.79 29.15 -43.40
CA GLY A 31 13.63 29.40 -42.24
C GLY A 31 13.32 28.37 -41.14
N GLN A 32 14.33 27.79 -40.53
CA GLN A 32 14.20 26.83 -39.41
C GLN A 32 15.06 27.32 -38.24
N ILE A 33 14.44 27.46 -37.09
CA ILE A 33 15.08 27.90 -35.85
C ILE A 33 14.71 27.00 -34.70
N GLN A 34 15.67 26.78 -33.78
CA GLN A 34 15.46 26.04 -32.57
C GLN A 34 15.35 27.02 -31.40
N LEU A 35 14.22 27.01 -30.71
CA LEU A 35 13.87 27.95 -29.64
C LEU A 35 13.65 27.15 -28.35
N LEU A 36 13.94 27.77 -27.20
CA LEU A 36 13.57 27.25 -25.88
C LEU A 36 12.19 27.84 -25.56
N ILE A 37 11.16 26.98 -25.53
CA ILE A 37 9.77 27.38 -25.27
C ILE A 37 9.27 26.47 -24.11
N ASP A 38 8.80 27.07 -23.04
CA ASP A 38 8.33 26.34 -21.84
C ASP A 38 9.36 25.31 -21.29
N GLY A 39 10.67 25.66 -21.40
CA GLY A 39 11.77 24.78 -20.95
C GLY A 39 12.18 23.69 -21.94
N GLU A 40 11.45 23.49 -23.04
CA GLU A 40 11.75 22.51 -24.08
C GLU A 40 12.38 23.12 -25.32
N ARG A 41 13.30 22.39 -25.98
CA ARG A 41 13.88 22.78 -27.27
C ARG A 41 12.92 22.43 -28.40
N VAL A 42 12.25 23.47 -28.96
CA VAL A 42 11.26 23.33 -30.02
C VAL A 42 11.80 23.88 -31.33
N ARG A 43 11.66 23.10 -32.42
CA ARG A 43 12.02 23.53 -33.75
C ARG A 43 10.80 24.17 -34.42
N LYS A 44 10.89 25.50 -34.72
CA LYS A 44 9.87 26.22 -35.47
C LYS A 44 10.34 26.47 -36.91
N THR A 45 9.40 26.42 -37.86
CA THR A 45 9.66 26.66 -39.30
C THR A 45 8.83 27.84 -39.78
N VAL A 46 9.47 28.77 -40.49
CA VAL A 46 8.78 29.90 -41.08
C VAL A 46 8.96 29.94 -42.61
N TYR A 47 8.06 30.57 -43.29
CA TYR A 47 8.04 30.68 -44.73
C TYR A 47 8.01 32.15 -45.14
N GLY A 48 8.85 32.52 -46.14
CA GLY A 48 8.89 33.86 -46.73
C GLY A 48 8.94 33.81 -48.27
N LYS A 49 8.42 34.85 -48.92
CA LYS A 49 8.58 34.98 -50.38
C LYS A 49 10.01 35.36 -50.73
N THR A 50 10.71 36.06 -49.83
CA THR A 50 12.12 36.44 -49.92
C THR A 50 12.88 35.88 -48.72
N GLU A 51 14.21 35.78 -48.86
CA GLU A 51 15.09 35.37 -47.74
C GLU A 51 15.00 36.38 -46.59
N ARG A 52 14.94 37.69 -46.90
CA ARG A 52 14.80 38.75 -45.92
C ARG A 52 13.51 38.61 -45.08
N GLU A 53 12.39 38.24 -45.72
CA GLU A 53 11.12 37.99 -45.05
C GLU A 53 11.21 36.78 -44.12
N ALA A 54 11.81 35.66 -44.57
CA ALA A 54 12.01 34.50 -43.76
C ALA A 54 12.90 34.78 -42.54
N ARG A 55 13.97 35.57 -42.72
CA ARG A 55 14.89 36.00 -41.65
C ARG A 55 14.20 36.92 -40.64
N SER A 56 13.36 37.86 -41.11
CA SER A 56 12.57 38.74 -40.24
C SER A 56 11.61 37.94 -39.35
N LYS A 57 10.87 36.97 -39.92
CA LYS A 57 9.97 36.10 -39.18
C LYS A 57 10.70 35.20 -38.17
N MET A 58 11.90 34.75 -38.47
CA MET A 58 12.72 33.99 -37.49
C MET A 58 13.13 34.88 -36.31
N LYS A 59 13.55 36.11 -36.54
CA LYS A 59 13.89 37.07 -35.47
C LYS A 59 12.67 37.40 -34.61
N GLU A 60 11.52 37.56 -35.21
CA GLU A 60 10.27 37.85 -34.49
C GLU A 60 9.92 36.69 -33.56
N LEU A 61 10.00 35.45 -34.03
CA LEU A 61 9.81 34.25 -33.19
C LEU A 61 10.84 34.17 -32.05
N GLN A 62 12.10 34.56 -32.29
CA GLN A 62 13.13 34.64 -31.26
C GLN A 62 12.78 35.63 -30.16
N ILE A 63 12.35 36.84 -30.56
CA ILE A 63 11.95 37.91 -29.63
C ILE A 63 10.73 37.44 -28.81
N GLN A 64 9.73 36.82 -29.45
CA GLN A 64 8.55 36.31 -28.78
C GLN A 64 8.89 35.19 -27.79
N ALA A 65 9.83 34.31 -28.14
CA ALA A 65 10.30 33.24 -27.25
C ALA A 65 11.05 33.80 -26.02
N LEU A 66 11.93 34.80 -26.25
CA LEU A 66 12.67 35.46 -25.16
C LEU A 66 11.74 36.28 -24.24
N ALA A 67 10.68 36.86 -24.80
CA ALA A 67 9.65 37.57 -24.03
C ALA A 67 8.66 36.68 -23.29
N GLY A 68 8.77 35.35 -23.43
CA GLY A 68 7.84 34.39 -22.83
C GLY A 68 6.44 34.38 -23.46
N ASN A 69 6.28 35.04 -24.65
CA ASN A 69 4.99 35.14 -25.34
C ASN A 69 4.74 34.00 -26.34
N LEU A 70 5.67 33.05 -26.45
CA LEU A 70 5.54 31.91 -27.33
C LEU A 70 5.33 30.65 -26.48
N HIS A 71 4.16 30.07 -26.60
CA HIS A 71 3.85 28.80 -25.96
C HIS A 71 3.98 27.64 -26.95
N ASN A 72 4.31 26.50 -26.43
CA ASN A 72 4.39 25.27 -27.24
C ASN A 72 2.98 24.76 -27.53
N ASP A 73 2.43 25.09 -28.74
CA ASP A 73 1.09 24.68 -29.20
C ASP A 73 0.91 23.14 -29.32
N LYS A 74 1.90 22.35 -28.94
CA LYS A 74 1.68 20.94 -28.76
C LYS A 74 0.77 20.80 -27.54
N LYS A 75 -0.52 20.49 -27.76
CA LYS A 75 -1.40 20.01 -26.68
C LYS A 75 -0.59 18.98 -25.89
N PRO A 76 -0.47 19.13 -24.57
CA PRO A 76 0.24 18.15 -23.76
C PRO A 76 -0.32 16.78 -24.13
N LYS A 77 0.57 15.83 -24.42
CA LYS A 77 0.16 14.46 -24.78
C LYS A 77 -0.71 13.95 -23.63
N MET A 78 -1.96 13.61 -23.93
CA MET A 78 -2.86 13.05 -22.93
C MET A 78 -2.20 11.81 -22.30
N PRO A 79 -2.02 11.78 -20.98
CA PRO A 79 -1.38 10.65 -20.31
C PRO A 79 -2.30 9.42 -20.31
N THR A 80 -1.69 8.25 -20.30
CA THR A 80 -2.42 7.00 -20.06
C THR A 80 -2.79 6.87 -18.58
N ILE A 81 -3.71 5.93 -18.28
CA ILE A 81 -4.04 5.58 -16.89
C ILE A 81 -2.75 5.22 -16.12
N PHE A 82 -1.85 4.45 -16.74
CA PHE A 82 -0.58 4.03 -16.12
C PHE A 82 0.30 5.23 -15.80
N GLU A 83 0.65 6.04 -16.82
CA GLU A 83 1.53 7.21 -16.67
C GLU A 83 1.01 8.18 -15.60
N TYR A 84 -0.29 8.40 -15.59
CA TYR A 84 -0.89 9.33 -14.62
C TYR A 84 -0.98 8.77 -13.21
N ALA A 85 -1.34 7.49 -13.07
CA ALA A 85 -1.39 6.81 -11.77
C ALA A 85 0.00 6.72 -11.13
N GLU A 86 1.03 6.34 -11.90
CA GLU A 86 2.42 6.29 -11.45
C GLU A 86 2.88 7.66 -10.96
N LYS A 87 2.74 8.70 -11.78
CA LYS A 87 3.06 10.08 -11.41
C LYS A 87 2.33 10.54 -10.15
N MET A 88 1.03 10.20 -10.04
CA MET A 88 0.23 10.54 -8.86
C MET A 88 0.77 9.88 -7.59
N MET A 89 1.22 8.63 -7.69
CA MET A 89 1.76 7.88 -6.56
C MET A 89 3.17 8.35 -6.19
N ASP A 90 4.00 8.71 -7.17
CA ASP A 90 5.32 9.31 -6.96
C ASP A 90 5.20 10.64 -6.19
N GLU A 91 4.29 11.52 -6.61
CA GLU A 91 4.00 12.77 -5.90
C GLU A 91 3.57 12.52 -4.44
N GLN A 92 2.71 11.52 -4.20
CA GLN A 92 2.27 11.17 -2.84
C GLN A 92 3.42 10.63 -1.98
N LEU A 93 4.35 9.88 -2.59
CA LEU A 93 5.52 9.36 -1.90
C LEU A 93 6.51 10.48 -1.55
N ASP A 94 6.78 11.39 -2.51
CA ASP A 94 7.70 12.52 -2.32
C ASP A 94 7.20 13.51 -1.27
N LEU A 95 5.88 13.70 -1.17
CA LEU A 95 5.24 14.52 -0.13
C LEU A 95 5.07 13.80 1.22
N ASN A 96 5.52 12.53 1.34
CA ASN A 96 5.30 11.67 2.50
C ASN A 96 3.83 11.41 2.85
N ASP A 97 2.89 11.64 1.92
CA ASP A 97 1.46 11.33 2.11
C ASP A 97 1.23 9.82 2.22
N ILE A 98 2.06 9.03 1.55
CA ILE A 98 2.05 7.57 1.64
C ILE A 98 3.43 7.02 1.97
N ARG A 99 3.46 5.91 2.71
CA ARG A 99 4.69 5.16 2.99
C ARG A 99 5.07 4.26 1.80
N GLN A 100 6.35 3.91 1.68
CA GLN A 100 6.87 3.02 0.64
C GLN A 100 6.04 1.73 0.49
N SER A 101 5.67 1.09 1.59
CA SER A 101 4.85 -0.14 1.56
C SER A 101 3.44 0.07 0.97
N SER A 102 2.89 1.29 1.06
CA SER A 102 1.61 1.64 0.44
C SER A 102 1.79 1.94 -1.04
N TYR A 103 2.89 2.58 -1.40
CA TYR A 103 3.30 2.80 -2.79
C TYR A 103 3.46 1.46 -3.52
N ASP A 104 4.28 0.55 -2.99
CA ASP A 104 4.52 -0.78 -3.58
C ASP A 104 3.20 -1.54 -3.80
N ARG A 105 2.29 -1.49 -2.82
CA ARG A 105 0.96 -2.14 -2.92
C ARG A 105 0.07 -1.50 -3.99
N LYS A 106 0.11 -0.18 -4.14
CA LYS A 106 -0.62 0.52 -5.20
C LYS A 106 -0.04 0.20 -6.57
N MET A 107 1.31 0.09 -6.69
CA MET A 107 1.98 -0.34 -7.92
C MET A 107 1.59 -1.78 -8.31
N GLU A 108 1.51 -2.71 -7.34
CA GLU A 108 0.98 -4.06 -7.61
C GLU A 108 -0.49 -4.01 -8.10
N THR A 109 -1.29 -3.11 -7.53
CA THR A 109 -2.67 -2.92 -7.98
C THR A 109 -2.71 -2.34 -9.41
N LEU A 110 -1.82 -1.40 -9.73
CA LEU A 110 -1.68 -0.81 -11.08
C LEU A 110 -1.33 -1.88 -12.13
N LYS A 111 -0.47 -2.85 -11.79
CA LYS A 111 -0.20 -4.00 -12.67
C LYS A 111 -1.45 -4.83 -12.96
N MET A 112 -2.37 -4.95 -12.01
CA MET A 112 -3.65 -5.65 -12.23
C MET A 112 -4.58 -4.90 -13.20
N LEU A 113 -4.36 -3.59 -13.40
CA LEU A 113 -5.06 -2.78 -14.39
C LEU A 113 -4.47 -2.90 -15.82
N ALA A 114 -3.49 -3.78 -16.05
CA ALA A 114 -2.79 -3.92 -17.32
C ALA A 114 -3.71 -3.92 -18.57
N PRO A 115 -4.90 -4.56 -18.57
CA PRO A 115 -5.78 -4.56 -19.74
C PRO A 115 -6.25 -3.18 -20.19
N ILE A 116 -6.35 -2.21 -19.27
CA ILE A 116 -6.83 -0.84 -19.56
C ILE A 116 -5.77 0.24 -19.27
N SER A 117 -4.66 -0.13 -18.68
CA SER A 117 -3.66 0.83 -18.15
C SER A 117 -3.02 1.70 -19.24
N GLN A 118 -2.99 1.24 -20.49
CA GLN A 118 -2.42 1.97 -21.63
C GLN A 118 -3.44 2.85 -22.36
N MET A 119 -4.71 2.83 -21.97
CA MET A 119 -5.72 3.74 -22.50
C MET A 119 -5.43 5.17 -22.00
N LYS A 120 -5.63 6.17 -22.86
CA LYS A 120 -5.52 7.57 -22.47
C LYS A 120 -6.72 7.96 -21.61
N LEU A 121 -6.50 8.89 -20.66
CA LEU A 121 -7.54 9.27 -19.69
C LEU A 121 -8.82 9.81 -20.32
N ASP A 122 -8.70 10.52 -21.47
CA ASP A 122 -9.85 11.07 -22.21
C ASP A 122 -10.53 10.08 -23.17
N GLU A 123 -9.95 8.91 -23.36
CA GLU A 123 -10.49 7.85 -24.22
C GLU A 123 -11.22 6.76 -23.43
N VAL A 124 -11.06 6.71 -22.09
CA VAL A 124 -11.68 5.69 -21.24
C VAL A 124 -13.18 5.93 -21.09
N THR A 125 -13.98 4.95 -21.47
CA THR A 125 -15.44 4.99 -21.34
C THR A 125 -15.96 4.15 -20.17
N GLU A 126 -17.23 4.34 -19.81
CA GLU A 126 -17.92 3.51 -18.83
C GLU A 126 -17.97 2.05 -19.29
N GLU A 127 -18.21 1.81 -20.60
CA GLU A 127 -18.27 0.47 -21.18
C GLU A 127 -16.95 -0.27 -21.06
N ASP A 128 -15.82 0.42 -21.26
CA ASP A 128 -14.48 -0.17 -21.09
C ASP A 128 -14.27 -0.65 -19.66
N LEU A 129 -14.67 0.18 -18.68
CA LEU A 129 -14.54 -0.16 -17.26
C LEU A 129 -15.47 -1.30 -16.85
N ILE A 130 -16.71 -1.33 -17.37
CA ILE A 130 -17.64 -2.44 -17.15
C ILE A 130 -17.07 -3.73 -17.73
N ALA A 131 -16.56 -3.70 -18.96
CA ALA A 131 -15.93 -4.86 -19.61
C ALA A 131 -14.70 -5.33 -18.85
N PHE A 132 -13.86 -4.39 -18.40
CA PHE A 132 -12.70 -4.69 -17.54
C PHE A 132 -13.13 -5.41 -16.27
N PHE A 133 -14.04 -4.84 -15.48
CA PHE A 133 -14.44 -5.42 -14.20
C PHE A 133 -15.16 -6.76 -14.34
N LYS A 134 -15.93 -6.99 -15.40
CA LYS A 134 -16.52 -8.32 -15.70
C LYS A 134 -15.45 -9.42 -15.72
N ASN A 135 -14.30 -9.14 -16.28
CA ASN A 135 -13.18 -10.09 -16.36
C ASN A 135 -12.38 -10.20 -15.05
N GLN A 136 -12.68 -9.37 -14.05
CA GLN A 136 -11.98 -9.37 -12.76
C GLN A 136 -12.79 -10.00 -11.62
N LEU A 137 -14.02 -10.47 -11.87
CA LEU A 137 -14.92 -10.98 -10.83
C LEU A 137 -14.41 -12.21 -10.10
N ASP A 138 -13.47 -12.93 -10.70
CA ASP A 138 -12.82 -14.11 -10.07
C ASP A 138 -11.66 -13.75 -9.12
N TYR A 139 -11.32 -12.47 -9.00
CA TYR A 139 -10.43 -12.01 -7.93
C TYR A 139 -11.17 -11.87 -6.60
N SER A 140 -10.42 -11.84 -5.49
CA SER A 140 -11.03 -11.57 -4.18
C SER A 140 -11.68 -10.18 -4.13
N GLN A 141 -12.71 -10.01 -3.30
CA GLN A 141 -13.36 -8.72 -3.11
C GLN A 141 -12.36 -7.61 -2.72
N SER A 142 -11.34 -7.95 -1.93
CA SER A 142 -10.27 -7.01 -1.55
C SER A 142 -9.47 -6.53 -2.76
N CYS A 143 -9.17 -7.40 -3.73
CA CYS A 143 -8.47 -7.01 -4.96
C CYS A 143 -9.34 -6.10 -5.84
N ILE A 144 -10.61 -6.46 -6.03
CA ILE A 144 -11.57 -5.65 -6.80
C ILE A 144 -11.71 -4.27 -6.15
N ASN A 145 -11.84 -4.21 -4.82
CA ASN A 145 -11.93 -2.94 -4.09
C ASN A 145 -10.70 -2.05 -4.30
N LYS A 146 -9.49 -2.64 -4.32
CA LYS A 146 -8.25 -1.87 -4.54
C LYS A 146 -8.17 -1.33 -5.97
N MET A 147 -8.53 -2.13 -6.98
CA MET A 147 -8.59 -1.67 -8.38
C MET A 147 -9.58 -0.53 -8.54
N TYR A 148 -10.79 -0.69 -8.01
CA TYR A 148 -11.84 0.34 -8.06
C TYR A 148 -11.40 1.64 -7.36
N GLN A 149 -10.79 1.54 -6.17
CA GLN A 149 -10.30 2.69 -5.40
C GLN A 149 -9.14 3.41 -6.11
N LEU A 150 -8.23 2.66 -6.74
CA LEU A 150 -7.11 3.27 -7.48
C LEU A 150 -7.62 4.03 -8.71
N LEU A 151 -8.50 3.43 -9.50
CA LEU A 151 -9.13 4.09 -10.66
C LEU A 151 -9.92 5.33 -10.23
N GLY A 152 -10.73 5.23 -9.18
CA GLY A 152 -11.46 6.37 -8.64
C GLY A 152 -10.55 7.52 -8.21
N ALA A 153 -9.44 7.22 -7.54
CA ALA A 153 -8.46 8.24 -7.15
C ALA A 153 -7.78 8.90 -8.37
N VAL A 154 -7.48 8.11 -9.42
CA VAL A 154 -6.90 8.59 -10.68
C VAL A 154 -7.86 9.57 -11.36
N PHE A 155 -9.11 9.16 -11.60
CA PHE A 155 -10.08 10.00 -12.30
C PHE A 155 -10.45 11.26 -11.51
N VAL A 156 -10.70 11.15 -10.20
CA VAL A 156 -10.98 12.30 -9.34
C VAL A 156 -9.82 13.31 -9.37
N LYS A 157 -8.57 12.84 -9.30
CA LYS A 157 -7.41 13.74 -9.37
C LYS A 157 -7.23 14.36 -10.76
N ALA A 158 -7.54 13.62 -11.82
CA ALA A 158 -7.50 14.10 -13.20
C ALA A 158 -8.54 15.20 -13.45
N ILE A 159 -9.76 15.07 -12.92
CA ILE A 159 -10.81 16.12 -12.97
C ILE A 159 -10.35 17.35 -12.20
N ASN A 160 -9.88 17.18 -10.97
CA ASN A 160 -9.42 18.31 -10.13
C ASN A 160 -8.28 19.11 -10.82
N ARG A 161 -7.50 18.45 -11.68
CA ARG A 161 -6.44 19.07 -12.48
C ARG A 161 -6.90 19.50 -13.87
N LYS A 162 -8.19 19.40 -14.17
CA LYS A 162 -8.80 19.77 -15.47
C LYS A 162 -8.16 19.05 -16.66
N ILE A 163 -7.75 17.80 -16.48
CA ILE A 163 -7.19 16.94 -17.54
C ILE A 163 -8.33 16.25 -18.29
N ILE A 164 -9.37 15.82 -17.56
CA ILE A 164 -10.62 15.28 -18.09
C ILE A 164 -11.79 16.05 -17.47
N GLU A 165 -12.94 16.02 -18.11
CA GLU A 165 -14.15 16.72 -17.68
C GLU A 165 -15.02 15.82 -16.76
N ASP A 166 -15.18 14.55 -17.13
CA ASP A 166 -16.07 13.60 -16.47
C ASP A 166 -15.31 12.40 -15.90
N ASN A 167 -15.94 11.75 -14.90
CA ASN A 167 -15.43 10.53 -14.29
C ASN A 167 -16.15 9.31 -14.86
N PRO A 168 -15.51 8.49 -15.71
CA PRO A 168 -16.16 7.32 -16.30
C PRO A 168 -16.51 6.22 -15.27
N LEU A 169 -16.06 6.34 -14.02
CA LEU A 169 -16.37 5.39 -12.95
C LEU A 169 -17.58 5.81 -12.09
N CYS A 170 -18.15 7.02 -12.28
CA CYS A 170 -19.11 7.59 -11.34
C CYS A 170 -20.41 6.78 -11.23
N GLU A 171 -20.94 6.25 -12.34
CA GLU A 171 -22.17 5.47 -12.39
C GLU A 171 -21.95 3.97 -12.11
N ILE A 172 -20.70 3.51 -12.12
CA ILE A 172 -20.38 2.11 -11.89
C ILE A 172 -20.38 1.81 -10.39
N LYS A 173 -21.35 1.04 -9.93
CA LYS A 173 -21.33 0.48 -8.59
C LYS A 173 -20.16 -0.47 -8.41
N ARG A 174 -19.52 -0.43 -7.24
CA ARG A 174 -18.39 -1.33 -6.95
C ARG A 174 -18.78 -2.79 -7.19
N PRO A 175 -18.07 -3.50 -8.10
CA PRO A 175 -18.42 -4.87 -8.45
C PRO A 175 -18.24 -5.84 -7.27
N LYS A 176 -19.10 -6.86 -7.23
CA LYS A 176 -19.00 -7.94 -6.25
C LYS A 176 -18.22 -9.10 -6.82
N SER A 177 -17.31 -9.64 -6.02
CA SER A 177 -16.54 -10.85 -6.37
C SER A 177 -17.45 -12.09 -6.47
N ASN A 178 -17.14 -12.96 -7.42
CA ASN A 178 -17.70 -14.32 -7.47
C ASN A 178 -17.13 -15.22 -6.38
N LYS A 179 -15.94 -14.88 -5.82
CA LYS A 179 -15.31 -15.66 -4.75
C LYS A 179 -15.94 -15.38 -3.41
N LYS A 180 -16.37 -16.43 -2.74
CA LYS A 180 -16.75 -16.34 -1.33
C LYS A 180 -15.51 -16.05 -0.48
N THR A 181 -15.62 -15.06 0.38
CA THR A 181 -14.55 -14.74 1.34
C THR A 181 -14.66 -15.71 2.52
N ILE A 182 -13.62 -16.52 2.71
CA ILE A 182 -13.51 -17.35 3.92
C ILE A 182 -12.88 -16.46 5.01
N PRO A 183 -13.58 -16.23 6.14
CA PRO A 183 -13.09 -15.38 7.21
C PRO A 183 -11.86 -16.01 7.88
N VAL A 184 -10.96 -15.16 8.37
CA VAL A 184 -9.87 -15.60 9.26
C VAL A 184 -10.47 -15.88 10.64
N ARG A 185 -10.12 -17.02 11.23
CA ARG A 185 -10.58 -17.43 12.57
C ARG A 185 -9.45 -17.53 13.57
N ALA A 186 -9.80 -17.49 14.84
CA ALA A 186 -8.93 -17.93 15.92
C ALA A 186 -8.72 -19.44 15.86
N LEU A 187 -7.66 -19.92 16.47
CA LEU A 187 -7.46 -21.33 16.76
C LEU A 187 -8.49 -21.79 17.80
N THR A 188 -9.00 -23.02 17.67
CA THR A 188 -9.72 -23.66 18.77
C THR A 188 -8.79 -23.88 19.96
N VAL A 189 -9.33 -24.26 21.12
CA VAL A 189 -8.51 -24.54 22.29
C VAL A 189 -7.57 -25.73 22.03
N GLU A 190 -8.07 -26.73 21.34
CA GLU A 190 -7.32 -27.95 20.98
C GLU A 190 -6.22 -27.65 19.97
N GLU A 191 -6.52 -26.89 18.92
CA GLU A 191 -5.52 -26.44 17.94
C GLU A 191 -4.44 -25.57 18.60
N GLN A 192 -4.83 -24.67 19.50
CA GLN A 192 -3.89 -23.84 20.25
C GLN A 192 -2.97 -24.68 21.13
N LYS A 193 -3.52 -25.71 21.85
CA LYS A 193 -2.72 -26.64 22.67
C LYS A 193 -1.74 -27.42 21.80
N LYS A 194 -2.21 -27.98 20.67
CA LYS A 194 -1.33 -28.70 19.72
C LYS A 194 -0.21 -27.80 19.22
N LEU A 195 -0.56 -26.60 18.75
CA LEU A 195 0.45 -25.64 18.25
C LEU A 195 1.45 -25.24 19.33
N LEU A 196 0.97 -24.97 20.56
CA LEU A 196 1.84 -24.63 21.69
C LEU A 196 2.85 -25.74 21.98
N ASN A 197 2.39 -27.01 21.99
CA ASN A 197 3.26 -28.15 22.18
C ASN A 197 4.33 -28.26 21.08
N VAL A 198 3.94 -28.08 19.82
CA VAL A 198 4.86 -28.11 18.67
C VAL A 198 5.87 -26.95 18.77
N LEU A 199 5.43 -25.72 19.04
CA LEU A 199 6.32 -24.56 19.13
C LEU A 199 7.31 -24.64 20.30
N LYS A 200 7.02 -25.40 21.35
CA LYS A 200 7.89 -25.60 22.52
C LYS A 200 8.86 -26.77 22.38
N ASN A 201 8.47 -27.82 21.70
CA ASN A 201 9.18 -29.10 21.76
C ASN A 201 9.82 -29.52 20.43
N GLU A 202 9.42 -28.86 19.31
CA GLU A 202 9.92 -29.18 17.99
C GLU A 202 10.80 -28.02 17.45
N ASP A 203 11.71 -28.34 16.53
CA ASP A 203 12.58 -27.33 15.90
C ASP A 203 11.79 -26.52 14.85
N VAL A 204 10.92 -25.65 15.33
CA VAL A 204 10.17 -24.72 14.48
C VAL A 204 10.85 -23.36 14.46
N ARG A 205 11.36 -23.00 13.31
CA ARG A 205 12.06 -21.72 13.13
C ARG A 205 11.15 -20.54 13.48
N TYR A 206 11.65 -19.59 14.26
CA TYR A 206 10.89 -18.41 14.74
C TYR A 206 9.71 -18.75 15.67
N SER A 207 9.74 -19.89 16.34
CA SER A 207 8.73 -20.29 17.34
C SER A 207 8.54 -19.23 18.41
N ASP A 208 9.62 -18.59 18.89
CA ASP A 208 9.57 -17.55 19.92
C ASP A 208 8.75 -16.32 19.49
N ILE A 209 8.86 -15.90 18.23
CA ILE A 209 8.05 -14.79 17.67
C ILE A 209 6.56 -15.19 17.65
N MET A 210 6.25 -16.45 17.29
CA MET A 210 4.89 -16.96 17.24
C MET A 210 4.29 -17.07 18.64
N LEU A 211 5.07 -17.60 19.60
CA LEU A 211 4.69 -17.68 21.02
C LEU A 211 4.42 -16.29 21.59
N LEU A 212 5.32 -15.34 21.36
CA LEU A 212 5.14 -13.97 21.82
C LEU A 212 3.83 -13.37 21.28
N SER A 213 3.55 -13.51 19.98
CA SER A 213 2.31 -13.02 19.38
C SER A 213 1.07 -13.71 19.96
N MET A 214 1.12 -15.03 20.21
CA MET A 214 0.02 -15.83 20.73
C MET A 214 -0.34 -15.47 22.17
N PHE A 215 0.63 -15.02 22.98
CA PHE A 215 0.42 -14.72 24.40
C PHE A 215 0.35 -13.23 24.74
N THR A 216 0.67 -12.35 23.82
CA THR A 216 0.61 -10.87 24.01
C THR A 216 -0.36 -10.17 23.08
N GLY A 217 -0.82 -10.85 22.03
CA GLY A 217 -1.63 -10.26 20.97
C GLY A 217 -0.88 -9.23 20.10
N MET A 218 0.44 -9.12 20.22
CA MET A 218 1.24 -8.27 19.33
C MET A 218 1.14 -8.72 17.87
N ARG A 219 1.19 -7.77 16.93
CA ARG A 219 1.31 -8.12 15.52
C ARG A 219 2.68 -8.75 15.25
N ILE A 220 2.77 -9.72 14.35
CA ILE A 220 4.07 -10.34 14.03
C ILE A 220 5.15 -9.34 13.66
N GLY A 221 4.80 -8.31 12.88
CA GLY A 221 5.76 -7.26 12.53
C GLY A 221 6.24 -6.43 13.74
N GLU A 222 5.41 -6.30 14.79
CA GLU A 222 5.78 -5.67 16.06
C GLU A 222 6.71 -6.59 16.86
N CYS A 223 6.41 -7.91 16.90
CA CYS A 223 7.30 -8.90 17.54
C CYS A 223 8.68 -8.95 16.84
N CYS A 224 8.71 -8.95 15.51
CA CYS A 224 9.96 -8.91 14.75
C CYS A 224 10.79 -7.63 14.97
N ALA A 225 10.14 -6.54 15.38
CA ALA A 225 10.79 -5.23 15.62
C ALA A 225 11.16 -5.01 17.08
N LEU A 226 10.83 -5.95 17.99
CA LEU A 226 11.04 -5.81 19.40
C LEU A 226 12.54 -5.77 19.72
N MET A 227 12.93 -4.79 20.54
CA MET A 227 14.29 -4.63 21.02
C MET A 227 14.34 -4.95 22.53
N VAL A 228 15.52 -5.28 23.02
CA VAL A 228 15.76 -5.50 24.48
C VAL A 228 15.37 -4.26 25.27
N GLU A 229 15.68 -3.07 24.75
CA GLU A 229 15.39 -1.77 25.38
C GLU A 229 13.88 -1.43 25.42
N ASP A 230 13.05 -2.15 24.68
CA ASP A 230 11.59 -2.01 24.72
C ASP A 230 10.98 -2.79 25.91
N ILE A 231 11.76 -3.58 26.65
CA ILE A 231 11.33 -4.47 27.73
C ILE A 231 11.79 -3.92 29.07
N ASP A 232 10.82 -3.62 29.94
CA ASP A 232 11.09 -3.22 31.30
C ASP A 232 10.98 -4.46 32.21
N LEU A 233 12.13 -4.94 32.68
CA LEU A 233 12.19 -6.13 33.52
C LEU A 233 11.65 -5.89 34.95
N ASN A 234 11.67 -4.65 35.44
CA ASN A 234 11.18 -4.31 36.76
C ASN A 234 9.65 -4.24 36.78
N GLU A 235 9.08 -3.53 35.77
CA GLU A 235 7.64 -3.34 35.65
C GLU A 235 6.96 -4.55 34.95
N LYS A 236 7.72 -5.51 34.44
CA LYS A 236 7.26 -6.63 33.62
C LYS A 236 6.39 -6.16 32.45
N THR A 237 6.90 -5.19 31.68
CA THR A 237 6.15 -4.61 30.54
C THR A 237 6.95 -4.60 29.25
N ILE A 238 6.24 -4.71 28.14
CA ILE A 238 6.77 -4.47 26.78
C ILE A 238 6.17 -3.17 26.24
N THR A 239 7.02 -2.29 25.74
CA THR A 239 6.60 -1.09 25.00
C THR A 239 6.62 -1.40 23.53
N VAL A 240 5.43 -1.39 22.89
CA VAL A 240 5.28 -1.56 21.46
C VAL A 240 5.24 -0.19 20.80
N SER A 241 6.23 0.15 19.98
CA SER A 241 6.32 1.48 19.31
C SER A 241 6.67 1.37 17.82
N LYS A 242 7.12 0.19 17.37
CA LYS A 242 7.65 0.01 16.01
C LYS A 242 7.25 -1.33 15.41
N THR A 243 7.43 -1.45 14.11
CA THR A 243 7.19 -2.69 13.34
C THR A 243 8.24 -2.83 12.24
N VAL A 244 8.59 -4.06 11.88
CA VAL A 244 9.39 -4.33 10.69
C VAL A 244 8.51 -4.18 9.45
N ALA A 245 8.98 -3.38 8.49
CA ALA A 245 8.32 -3.18 7.22
C ALA A 245 9.32 -3.18 6.06
N ARG A 246 8.81 -3.35 4.84
CA ARG A 246 9.61 -3.25 3.63
C ARG A 246 9.86 -1.78 3.32
N GLY A 247 11.12 -1.38 3.29
CA GLY A 247 11.58 -0.06 2.87
C GLY A 247 11.97 -0.01 1.39
N LYS A 248 12.55 1.13 0.98
CA LYS A 248 13.08 1.31 -0.39
C LYS A 248 14.11 0.21 -0.73
N TYR A 249 14.13 -0.20 -1.99
CA TYR A 249 15.04 -1.22 -2.53
C TYR A 249 14.91 -2.59 -1.86
N GLY A 250 13.73 -2.90 -1.29
CA GLY A 250 13.46 -4.20 -0.68
C GLY A 250 14.15 -4.45 0.66
N ARG A 251 14.86 -3.48 1.23
CA ARG A 251 15.48 -3.59 2.55
C ARG A 251 14.41 -3.55 3.65
N ASN A 252 14.59 -4.36 4.68
CA ASN A 252 13.73 -4.30 5.85
C ASN A 252 14.15 -3.13 6.74
N VAL A 253 13.18 -2.37 7.19
CA VAL A 253 13.39 -1.17 8.02
C VAL A 253 12.42 -1.18 9.19
N PHE A 254 12.80 -0.49 10.27
CA PHE A 254 11.86 -0.16 11.33
C PHE A 254 10.97 1.00 10.88
N ASN A 255 9.68 0.80 11.05
CA ASN A 255 8.70 1.88 10.94
C ASN A 255 8.07 2.08 12.32
N GLU A 256 7.95 3.31 12.73
CA GLU A 256 7.14 3.67 13.89
C GLU A 256 5.67 3.27 13.64
N THR A 257 4.95 3.00 14.72
CA THR A 257 3.51 2.74 14.64
C THR A 257 2.80 3.94 13.98
N LYS A 258 1.79 3.66 13.14
CA LYS A 258 1.12 4.69 12.34
C LYS A 258 0.32 5.71 13.15
N THR A 259 0.02 5.41 14.40
CA THR A 259 -0.88 6.17 15.26
C THR A 259 -0.41 6.09 16.72
N GLU A 260 -0.74 7.09 17.53
CA GLU A 260 -0.50 7.06 18.97
C GLU A 260 -1.11 5.83 19.64
N ALA A 261 -2.29 5.38 19.21
CA ALA A 261 -2.91 4.14 19.70
C ALA A 261 -2.08 2.89 19.38
N GLY A 262 -1.19 2.95 18.38
CA GLY A 262 -0.25 1.88 18.07
C GLY A 262 0.87 1.76 19.10
N THR A 263 1.26 2.86 19.75
CA THR A 263 2.23 2.87 20.83
C THR A 263 1.51 2.52 22.13
N ARG A 264 1.89 1.41 22.72
CA ARG A 264 1.24 0.88 23.91
C ARG A 264 2.21 0.12 24.80
N LYS A 265 1.92 0.05 26.10
CA LYS A 265 2.58 -0.84 27.05
C LYS A 265 1.71 -2.08 27.28
N ILE A 266 2.31 -3.24 27.21
CA ILE A 266 1.68 -4.53 27.48
C ILE A 266 2.33 -5.08 28.75
N ARG A 267 1.52 -5.28 29.79
CA ARG A 267 1.96 -5.96 31.01
C ARG A 267 1.99 -7.48 30.75
N LEU A 268 3.08 -8.10 31.18
CA LEU A 268 3.28 -9.54 31.06
C LEU A 268 2.82 -10.25 32.33
N ASN A 269 2.20 -11.41 32.20
CA ASN A 269 2.07 -12.35 33.29
C ASN A 269 3.42 -13.05 33.56
N ASP A 270 3.53 -13.77 34.66
CA ASP A 270 4.80 -14.34 35.09
C ASP A 270 5.36 -15.35 34.08
N ASP A 271 4.51 -16.20 33.49
CA ASP A 271 4.94 -17.21 32.49
C ASP A 271 5.51 -16.55 31.23
N VAL A 272 4.82 -15.53 30.70
CA VAL A 272 5.27 -14.80 29.52
C VAL A 272 6.51 -13.96 29.84
N PHE A 273 6.60 -13.43 31.06
CA PHE A 273 7.76 -12.69 31.53
C PHE A 273 9.03 -13.56 31.56
N GLU A 274 8.96 -14.74 32.18
CA GLU A 274 10.09 -15.68 32.21
C GLU A 274 10.48 -16.16 30.80
N PHE A 275 9.50 -16.41 29.94
CA PHE A 275 9.76 -16.70 28.54
C PHE A 275 10.51 -15.56 27.83
N VAL A 276 10.06 -14.32 27.98
CA VAL A 276 10.71 -13.14 27.38
C VAL A 276 12.13 -12.95 27.92
N LYS A 277 12.32 -13.14 29.23
CA LYS A 277 13.62 -13.09 29.87
C LYS A 277 14.58 -14.16 29.33
N ALA A 278 14.08 -15.37 29.09
CA ALA A 278 14.86 -16.41 28.42
C ALA A 278 15.24 -16.03 26.98
N CYS A 279 14.37 -15.36 26.23
CA CYS A 279 14.67 -14.86 24.89
C CYS A 279 15.72 -13.73 24.89
N ILE A 280 15.79 -12.91 25.96
CA ILE A 280 16.82 -11.89 26.11
C ILE A 280 18.18 -12.56 26.31
N GLY A 281 18.28 -13.57 27.19
CA GLY A 281 19.53 -14.23 27.52
C GLY A 281 20.59 -13.21 27.99
N ASP A 282 21.77 -13.25 27.39
CA ASP A 282 22.89 -12.36 27.71
C ASP A 282 22.92 -11.05 26.89
N LYS A 283 21.83 -10.72 26.17
CA LYS A 283 21.78 -9.51 25.34
C LYS A 283 21.52 -8.28 26.20
N ASP A 284 22.39 -7.31 26.13
CA ASP A 284 22.21 -6.01 26.82
C ASP A 284 21.33 -5.04 26.03
N LYS A 285 21.33 -5.13 24.69
CA LYS A 285 20.63 -4.20 23.80
C LYS A 285 20.44 -4.77 22.39
N GLY A 286 19.60 -4.10 21.62
CA GLY A 286 19.41 -4.38 20.20
C GLY A 286 18.19 -5.26 19.94
N VAL A 287 18.06 -5.74 18.71
CA VAL A 287 16.89 -6.50 18.25
C VAL A 287 16.84 -7.86 18.95
N LEU A 288 15.68 -8.16 19.54
CA LEU A 288 15.50 -9.41 20.32
C LEU A 288 15.58 -10.64 19.41
N PHE A 289 14.94 -10.61 18.24
CA PHE A 289 14.87 -11.73 17.30
C PHE A 289 15.55 -11.39 15.97
N LEU A 290 16.63 -12.09 15.67
CA LEU A 290 17.35 -11.97 14.41
C LEU A 290 17.31 -13.30 13.64
N SER A 291 17.43 -13.21 12.32
CA SER A 291 17.64 -14.39 11.48
C SER A 291 19.05 -14.98 11.70
N SER A 292 19.28 -16.21 11.20
CA SER A 292 20.60 -16.85 11.25
C SER A 292 21.73 -16.02 10.63
N ASN A 293 21.41 -15.07 9.76
CA ASN A 293 22.36 -14.15 9.11
C ASN A 293 22.41 -12.77 9.78
N ASN A 294 21.99 -12.64 11.02
CA ASN A 294 21.91 -11.38 11.77
C ASN A 294 21.11 -10.26 11.10
N ASN A 295 20.14 -10.62 10.26
CA ASN A 295 19.24 -9.68 9.62
C ASN A 295 17.90 -9.64 10.37
N LEU A 296 17.16 -8.53 10.19
CA LEU A 296 15.79 -8.41 10.70
C LEU A 296 14.91 -9.52 10.14
N VAL A 297 14.18 -10.19 11.03
CA VAL A 297 13.19 -11.20 10.64
C VAL A 297 11.98 -10.51 10.04
N THR A 298 11.47 -11.05 8.95
CA THR A 298 10.29 -10.53 8.26
C THR A 298 9.05 -11.33 8.58
N THR A 299 7.90 -10.69 8.51
CA THR A 299 6.60 -11.36 8.64
C THR A 299 6.45 -12.52 7.65
N ASN A 300 7.02 -12.41 6.43
CA ASN A 300 6.95 -13.48 5.43
C ASN A 300 7.75 -14.72 5.85
N GLN A 301 8.92 -14.55 6.46
CA GLN A 301 9.73 -15.67 6.95
C GLN A 301 9.00 -16.40 8.08
N VAL A 302 8.42 -15.65 9.01
CA VAL A 302 7.60 -16.24 10.10
C VAL A 302 6.37 -16.94 9.53
N ASN A 303 5.68 -16.32 8.56
CA ASN A 303 4.51 -16.92 7.92
C ASN A 303 4.83 -18.25 7.19
N TYR A 304 5.97 -18.29 6.52
CA TYR A 304 6.42 -19.53 5.86
C TYR A 304 6.64 -20.65 6.90
N SER A 305 7.37 -20.34 7.98
CA SER A 305 7.64 -21.32 9.05
C SER A 305 6.36 -21.74 9.77
N TYR A 306 5.46 -20.78 10.05
CA TYR A 306 4.15 -21.06 10.65
C TYR A 306 3.30 -21.99 9.79
N SER A 307 3.16 -21.67 8.49
CA SER A 307 2.39 -22.48 7.56
C SER A 307 2.96 -23.90 7.38
N ALA A 308 4.29 -24.02 7.40
CA ALA A 308 4.98 -25.31 7.35
C ALA A 308 4.67 -26.14 8.61
N ALA A 309 4.75 -25.52 9.79
CA ALA A 309 4.44 -26.19 11.06
C ALA A 309 2.98 -26.64 11.13
N LEU A 310 2.01 -25.78 10.76
CA LEU A 310 0.60 -26.16 10.74
C LEU A 310 0.33 -27.40 9.89
N LYS A 311 1.01 -27.49 8.74
CA LYS A 311 0.86 -28.61 7.81
C LYS A 311 1.61 -29.87 8.28
N ALA A 312 2.86 -29.71 8.73
CA ALA A 312 3.72 -30.84 9.11
C ALA A 312 3.17 -31.61 10.32
N TYR A 313 2.53 -30.91 11.25
CA TYR A 313 2.01 -31.50 12.50
C TYR A 313 0.48 -31.64 12.53
N ASP A 314 -0.17 -31.44 11.37
CA ASP A 314 -1.65 -31.57 11.21
C ASP A 314 -2.43 -30.87 12.34
N ILE A 315 -2.10 -29.58 12.54
CA ILE A 315 -2.62 -28.82 13.69
C ILE A 315 -4.08 -28.41 13.48
N ILE A 316 -4.46 -28.10 12.23
CA ILE A 316 -5.72 -27.47 11.90
C ILE A 316 -6.83 -28.48 11.70
N ASP A 317 -7.93 -28.29 12.44
CA ASP A 317 -9.17 -29.03 12.22
C ASP A 317 -9.93 -28.44 11.03
N ASN A 318 -9.94 -29.16 9.91
CA ASN A 318 -10.58 -28.76 8.68
C ASN A 318 -12.14 -28.82 8.75
N THR A 319 -12.70 -29.34 9.80
CA THR A 319 -14.17 -29.34 10.02
C THR A 319 -14.66 -27.99 10.55
N VAL A 320 -13.77 -27.18 11.13
CA VAL A 320 -14.10 -25.88 11.68
C VAL A 320 -14.05 -24.83 10.57
N TYR A 321 -15.17 -24.19 10.31
CA TYR A 321 -15.28 -23.17 9.25
C TYR A 321 -14.39 -21.95 9.51
N GLY A 322 -13.68 -21.53 8.49
CA GLY A 322 -12.77 -20.40 8.52
C GLY A 322 -11.34 -20.82 8.16
N ARG A 323 -10.52 -19.86 7.75
CA ARG A 323 -9.10 -20.09 7.45
C ARG A 323 -8.24 -19.68 8.65
N VAL A 324 -7.15 -20.38 8.85
CA VAL A 324 -6.12 -20.01 9.81
C VAL A 324 -4.90 -19.48 9.06
N ASP A 325 -4.44 -18.30 9.44
CA ASP A 325 -3.22 -17.67 8.93
C ASP A 325 -2.39 -17.13 10.11
N LEU A 326 -1.26 -16.53 9.81
CA LEU A 326 -0.35 -16.03 10.86
C LEU A 326 -1.02 -14.98 11.78
N HIS A 327 -2.00 -14.21 11.28
CA HIS A 327 -2.75 -13.27 12.10
C HIS A 327 -3.72 -13.95 13.08
N SER A 328 -4.05 -15.22 12.83
CA SER A 328 -4.84 -16.03 13.75
C SER A 328 -4.22 -16.19 15.13
N LEU A 329 -2.90 -16.08 15.29
CA LEU A 329 -2.24 -16.06 16.59
C LEU A 329 -2.76 -14.91 17.47
N ARG A 330 -2.81 -13.71 16.91
CA ARG A 330 -3.37 -12.54 17.58
C ARG A 330 -4.88 -12.64 17.76
N HIS A 331 -5.60 -13.19 16.78
CA HIS A 331 -7.04 -13.46 16.92
C HIS A 331 -7.32 -14.44 18.05
N THR A 332 -6.48 -15.48 18.20
CA THR A 332 -6.58 -16.44 19.29
C THR A 332 -6.40 -15.77 20.65
N TYR A 333 -5.36 -14.95 20.81
CA TYR A 333 -5.18 -14.15 22.03
C TYR A 333 -6.42 -13.32 22.36
N ALA A 334 -6.93 -12.57 21.40
CA ALA A 334 -8.08 -11.72 21.60
C ALA A 334 -9.34 -12.51 21.95
N THR A 335 -9.56 -13.65 21.30
CA THR A 335 -10.69 -14.56 21.60
C THR A 335 -10.58 -15.09 23.01
N ARG A 336 -9.39 -15.57 23.47
CA ARG A 336 -9.20 -16.02 24.86
C ARG A 336 -9.44 -14.91 25.87
N CYS A 337 -9.03 -13.68 25.57
CA CYS A 337 -9.32 -12.53 26.44
C CYS A 337 -10.83 -12.26 26.57
N ILE A 338 -11.59 -12.38 25.48
CA ILE A 338 -13.04 -12.18 25.50
C ILE A 338 -13.71 -13.32 26.27
N GLU A 339 -13.32 -14.56 26.02
CA GLU A 339 -13.80 -15.75 26.72
C GLU A 339 -13.53 -15.67 28.22
N SER A 340 -12.46 -15.01 28.65
CA SER A 340 -12.17 -14.75 30.07
C SER A 340 -12.92 -13.56 30.66
N GLY A 341 -13.82 -12.92 29.92
CA GLY A 341 -14.63 -11.80 30.39
C GLY A 341 -13.97 -10.42 30.25
N MET A 342 -12.87 -10.31 29.48
CA MET A 342 -12.20 -9.02 29.30
C MET A 342 -13.10 -8.02 28.56
N PRO A 343 -13.32 -6.80 29.10
CA PRO A 343 -14.10 -5.76 28.42
C PRO A 343 -13.49 -5.34 27.07
N ALA A 344 -14.33 -5.16 26.07
CA ALA A 344 -13.91 -4.79 24.71
C ALA A 344 -12.99 -3.56 24.66
N LYS A 345 -13.21 -2.57 25.55
CA LYS A 345 -12.38 -1.36 25.63
C LYS A 345 -10.96 -1.65 26.14
N VAL A 346 -10.83 -2.58 27.07
CA VAL A 346 -9.52 -3.03 27.59
C VAL A 346 -8.78 -3.77 26.46
N LEU A 347 -9.47 -4.71 25.81
CA LEU A 347 -8.93 -5.45 24.68
C LEU A 347 -8.51 -4.53 23.52
N GLN A 348 -9.32 -3.50 23.20
CA GLN A 348 -8.96 -2.50 22.20
C GLN A 348 -7.59 -1.86 22.48
N LYS A 349 -7.36 -1.44 23.74
CA LYS A 349 -6.10 -0.82 24.18
C LYS A 349 -4.94 -1.80 24.07
N LEU A 350 -5.10 -3.04 24.55
CA LEU A 350 -4.06 -4.07 24.49
C LEU A 350 -3.68 -4.41 23.06
N LEU A 351 -4.64 -4.49 22.16
CA LEU A 351 -4.40 -4.76 20.76
C LEU A 351 -3.87 -3.52 19.99
N GLY A 352 -4.05 -2.30 20.51
CA GLY A 352 -3.68 -1.08 19.80
C GLY A 352 -4.54 -0.85 18.56
N HIS A 353 -5.87 -1.04 18.67
CA HIS A 353 -6.83 -0.67 17.65
C HIS A 353 -7.22 0.80 17.82
N THR A 354 -7.11 1.59 16.75
CA THR A 354 -7.47 3.02 16.76
C THR A 354 -8.97 3.24 16.98
N ASP A 355 -9.80 2.35 16.46
CA ASP A 355 -11.25 2.38 16.57
C ASP A 355 -11.76 1.13 17.27
N ILE A 356 -12.66 1.30 18.25
CA ILE A 356 -13.31 0.20 18.98
C ILE A 356 -14.13 -0.69 18.05
N ASN A 357 -14.71 -0.12 16.99
CA ASN A 357 -15.47 -0.87 16.00
C ASN A 357 -14.65 -1.98 15.33
N ILE A 358 -13.33 -1.80 15.20
CA ILE A 358 -12.45 -2.86 14.70
C ILE A 358 -12.50 -4.06 15.64
N THR A 359 -12.46 -3.84 16.96
CA THR A 359 -12.53 -4.92 17.96
C THR A 359 -13.93 -5.54 17.99
N LEU A 360 -14.97 -4.71 18.07
CA LEU A 360 -16.35 -5.18 18.13
C LEU A 360 -16.74 -5.97 16.88
N ASN A 361 -16.52 -5.43 15.68
CA ASN A 361 -16.88 -6.11 14.43
C ASN A 361 -16.07 -7.39 14.19
N THR A 362 -14.80 -7.42 14.60
CA THR A 362 -13.96 -8.61 14.42
C THR A 362 -14.37 -9.75 15.34
N TYR A 363 -14.85 -9.46 16.54
CA TYR A 363 -15.16 -10.44 17.58
C TYR A 363 -16.64 -10.46 18.00
N CYS A 364 -17.54 -9.88 17.20
CA CYS A 364 -18.96 -9.79 17.48
C CYS A 364 -19.56 -11.15 17.87
N SER A 365 -19.33 -12.18 17.07
CA SER A 365 -19.85 -13.54 17.34
C SER A 365 -19.32 -14.16 18.64
N VAL A 366 -18.10 -13.79 19.05
CA VAL A 366 -17.53 -14.26 20.32
C VAL A 366 -18.23 -13.55 21.47
N PHE A 367 -18.42 -12.22 21.38
CA PHE A 367 -19.14 -11.45 22.39
C PHE A 367 -20.60 -11.90 22.52
N GLU A 368 -21.30 -12.18 21.43
CA GLU A 368 -22.67 -12.67 21.43
C GLU A 368 -22.79 -14.04 22.14
N LYS A 369 -21.84 -14.97 21.86
CA LYS A 369 -21.82 -16.27 22.50
C LYS A 369 -21.73 -16.18 24.02
N TYR A 370 -20.90 -15.26 24.53
CA TYR A 370 -20.66 -15.09 25.95
C TYR A 370 -21.61 -14.11 26.63
N SER A 371 -22.47 -13.40 25.90
CA SER A 371 -23.43 -12.45 26.48
C SER A 371 -24.41 -13.13 27.46
N ASN A 372 -24.88 -14.35 27.13
CA ASN A 372 -25.80 -15.11 27.99
C ASN A 372 -25.15 -15.60 29.27
N GLU A 373 -23.86 -15.99 29.20
CA GLU A 373 -23.09 -16.37 30.38
C GLU A 373 -22.88 -15.20 31.33
N HIS A 374 -22.58 -14.03 30.77
CA HIS A 374 -22.44 -12.78 31.54
C HIS A 374 -23.76 -12.28 32.15
N LEU A 375 -24.89 -12.51 31.48
CA LEU A 375 -26.21 -12.24 32.05
C LEU A 375 -26.46 -13.08 33.27
N ALA A 376 -26.14 -14.38 33.24
CA ALA A 376 -26.27 -15.27 34.40
C ALA A 376 -25.39 -14.82 35.58
N ILE A 377 -24.16 -14.33 35.30
CA ILE A 377 -23.27 -13.75 36.32
C ILE A 377 -23.88 -12.49 36.93
N ALA A 378 -24.45 -11.62 36.10
CA ALA A 378 -25.11 -10.38 36.54
C ALA A 378 -26.35 -10.69 37.40
N ASP A 379 -27.16 -11.70 37.02
CA ASP A 379 -28.31 -12.14 37.80
C ASP A 379 -27.88 -12.72 39.16
N GLU A 380 -26.82 -13.49 39.20
CA GLU A 380 -26.27 -14.03 40.44
C GLU A 380 -25.75 -12.90 41.35
N TYR A 381 -25.03 -11.92 40.79
CA TYR A 381 -24.56 -10.73 41.53
C TYR A 381 -25.74 -9.93 42.12
N MET A 382 -26.80 -9.68 41.33
CA MET A 382 -28.00 -9.00 41.85
C MET A 382 -28.67 -9.78 42.95
N LYS A 383 -28.80 -11.11 42.83
CA LYS A 383 -29.35 -11.98 43.88
C LYS A 383 -28.53 -11.94 45.18
N GLN A 384 -27.21 -11.98 45.08
CA GLN A 384 -26.30 -11.91 46.23
C GLN A 384 -26.38 -10.59 46.99
N ASN A 385 -26.75 -9.53 46.31
CA ASN A 385 -26.87 -8.18 46.88
C ASN A 385 -28.35 -7.77 47.17
N ASP A 386 -29.27 -8.73 47.16
CA ASP A 386 -30.72 -8.52 47.42
C ASP A 386 -31.39 -7.51 46.49
N ILE A 387 -30.83 -7.31 45.28
CA ILE A 387 -31.41 -6.42 44.25
C ILE A 387 -32.44 -7.25 43.48
N LYS A 388 -33.72 -7.14 43.89
CA LYS A 388 -34.87 -7.84 43.31
C LYS A 388 -35.95 -6.91 42.89
N ILE A 389 -36.72 -7.29 41.85
CA ILE A 389 -37.87 -6.49 41.39
C ILE A 389 -39.05 -6.66 42.31
N ALA A 390 -39.20 -7.81 42.96
CA ALA A 390 -40.25 -8.13 43.95
C ALA A 390 -39.70 -9.16 44.93
#